data_b057fc69000a9abc04d6558f54c9e1e2
#
_entry.id   b057fc69000a9abc04d6558f54c9e1e2
#
_cell.length_a   1.000
_cell.length_b   1.000
_cell.length_c   1.000
_cell.angle_alpha   90.00
_cell.angle_beta   90.00
_cell.angle_gamma   90.00
#
_symmetry.space_group_name_H-M   'P 1'
#
loop_
_entity.id
_entity.type
_entity.pdbx_description
1 polymer ?
#
loop_
_entity_poly.entity_id
_entity_poly.type
_entity_poly.pdbx_seq_one_letter_code
_entity_poly.pdbx_strand_id
1 'polypeptide(L)'
;MTKHNKYYYEIGRNGWNSTSTMDKQEDSKINPKMLLSKEELDIPIKKTKYKFDWHLDKVSQSIVKLLKEKNEAYGNTALNPANIFSKLDSTEAICARLDDKLSRIKNRGINDKTEDTLDDIIGYLLLLKMSMEK
;
A
#
# COMPACT_ATOMS: atom_id res chain seq x y z
N MET A 1 3.86 -5.24 -24.70
CA MET A 1 3.81 -5.05 -23.80
C MET A 1 3.85 -4.80 -23.09
N THR A 2 3.75 -4.51 -23.45
CA THR A 2 3.79 -4.23 -22.57
C THR A 2 3.60 -4.16 -21.89
N LYS A 3 3.38 -3.91 -22.11
CA LYS A 3 3.16 -3.74 -21.33
C LYS A 3 3.32 -3.39 -20.50
N HIS A 4 3.55 -2.68 -20.64
CA HIS A 4 3.67 -2.25 -19.57
C HIS A 4 3.77 -1.68 -19.13
N ASN A 5 4.02 -1.43 -19.77
CA ASN A 5 3.97 -0.97 -19.25
C ASN A 5 3.35 -1.05 -19.17
N LYS A 6 3.04 -1.41 -19.82
CA LYS A 6 2.36 -1.63 -19.42
C LYS A 6 2.46 -2.21 -18.64
N TYR A 7 3.25 -2.53 -18.55
CA TYR A 7 3.43 -3.03 -17.74
C TYR A 7 3.17 -2.43 -16.72
N TYR A 8 3.51 -1.46 -16.69
CA TYR A 8 3.18 -0.93 -15.56
C TYR A 8 1.94 -0.29 -15.63
N TYR A 9 1.25 -0.42 -16.43
CA TYR A 9 0.09 -0.03 -16.28
C TYR A 9 -0.77 -1.01 -16.25
N GLU A 10 -0.46 -1.94 -16.41
CA GLU A 10 -1.03 -2.81 -16.12
C GLU A 10 -1.06 -3.06 -14.99
N ILE A 11 -0.34 -2.71 -14.50
CA ILE A 11 -0.26 -2.81 -13.40
C ILE A 11 -1.03 -2.06 -12.72
N GLY A 12 -1.21 -1.34 -12.80
CA GLY A 12 -1.95 -0.55 -12.12
C GLY A 12 -3.32 -0.75 -12.24
N ARG A 13 -3.96 -1.00 -12.83
CA ARG A 13 -5.15 -1.02 -12.93
C ARG A 13 -5.82 -2.09 -12.69
N ASN A 14 -5.84 -2.60 -12.42
CA ASN A 14 -6.26 -3.46 -12.12
C ASN A 14 -6.29 -4.26 -12.28
N GLY A 15 -6.27 -4.31 -12.41
CA GLY A 15 -6.16 -4.94 -12.76
C GLY A 15 -5.89 -5.32 -13.61
N TRP A 16 -5.70 -5.27 -14.06
CA TRP A 16 -5.36 -5.49 -15.02
C TRP A 16 -5.63 -6.64 -15.36
N ASN A 17 -6.09 -6.98 -15.05
CA ASN A 17 -6.34 -7.83 -15.31
C ASN A 17 -7.05 -8.42 -15.96
N SER A 18 -7.54 -8.32 -16.20
CA SER A 18 -8.14 -8.73 -16.60
C SER A 18 -8.40 -9.31 -17.47
N THR A 19 -8.67 -9.44 -17.99
CA THR A 19 -8.84 -9.78 -18.73
C THR A 19 -8.47 -10.26 -19.75
N SER A 20 -8.55 -10.65 -19.83
CA SER A 20 -7.73 -11.28 -20.54
C SER A 20 -8.17 -11.84 -21.79
N THR A 21 -9.22 -12.34 -21.89
CA THR A 21 -9.65 -12.89 -23.13
C THR A 21 -9.82 -11.85 -24.20
N MET A 22 -10.25 -10.70 -23.80
CA MET A 22 -10.39 -9.68 -24.78
C MET A 22 -9.08 -9.20 -25.26
N ASP A 23 -8.07 -9.49 -24.51
CA ASP A 23 -6.77 -9.00 -24.80
C ASP A 23 -6.25 -9.45 -26.13
N LYS A 24 -6.53 -10.68 -26.48
CA LYS A 24 -6.04 -11.18 -27.76
C LYS A 24 -6.60 -10.40 -28.93
N GLN A 25 -7.83 -9.98 -28.80
CA GLN A 25 -8.46 -9.22 -29.83
C GLN A 25 -7.95 -7.80 -29.88
N GLU A 26 -7.68 -7.27 -28.71
CA GLU A 26 -7.15 -5.93 -28.58
C GLU A 26 -5.74 -5.85 -29.12
N ASP A 27 -4.93 -6.84 -28.80
CA ASP A 27 -3.56 -6.84 -29.24
C ASP A 27 -3.43 -6.77 -30.74
N SER A 28 -4.32 -7.43 -31.48
CA SER A 28 -4.26 -7.39 -32.90
C SER A 28 -4.56 -6.02 -33.48
N LYS A 29 -5.18 -5.16 -32.72
CA LYS A 29 -5.54 -3.82 -33.15
C LYS A 29 -4.57 -2.75 -32.68
N ILE A 30 -3.64 -3.10 -31.84
CA ILE A 30 -2.68 -2.13 -31.36
C ILE A 30 -1.76 -1.69 -32.47
N ASN A 31 -1.65 -0.40 -32.67
CA ASN A 31 -0.75 0.16 -33.67
C ASN A 31 0.68 0.12 -33.11
N PRO A 32 1.57 -0.64 -33.75
CA PRO A 32 2.95 -0.75 -33.24
C PRO A 32 3.67 0.58 -33.09
N LYS A 33 3.25 1.59 -33.86
CA LYS A 33 3.87 2.91 -33.77
C LYS A 33 3.54 3.63 -32.47
N MET A 34 2.52 3.17 -31.76
CA MET A 34 2.15 3.74 -30.46
C MET A 34 2.96 3.15 -29.32
N LEU A 35 3.69 2.07 -29.57
CA LEU A 35 4.53 1.47 -28.56
C LEU A 35 5.86 2.20 -28.49
N LEU A 36 6.32 2.43 -27.27
CA LEU A 36 7.62 3.04 -27.08
C LEU A 36 8.71 2.06 -27.47
N SER A 37 9.79 2.58 -28.04
CA SER A 37 10.95 1.74 -28.34
C SER A 37 11.62 1.30 -27.05
N LYS A 38 12.39 0.22 -27.15
CA LYS A 38 13.17 -0.23 -26.00
C LYS A 38 14.10 0.87 -25.49
N GLU A 39 14.68 1.60 -26.41
CA GLU A 39 15.61 2.68 -26.06
C GLU A 39 14.92 3.77 -25.25
N GLU A 40 13.69 4.10 -25.60
CA GLU A 40 12.94 5.11 -24.86
C GLU A 40 12.54 4.64 -23.45
N LEU A 41 12.22 3.35 -23.33
CA LEU A 41 11.89 2.78 -22.02
C LEU A 41 13.13 2.58 -21.15
N ASP A 42 14.30 2.47 -21.79
CA ASP A 42 15.54 2.21 -21.07
C ASP A 42 16.27 3.45 -20.59
N ILE A 43 15.69 4.62 -20.77
CA ILE A 43 16.27 5.85 -20.22
C ILE A 43 16.31 5.71 -18.68
N PRO A 44 17.50 5.76 -18.09
CA PRO A 44 17.68 5.45 -16.66
C PRO A 44 16.78 6.25 -15.72
N ILE A 45 16.64 7.55 -15.95
CA ILE A 45 15.84 8.41 -15.09
C ILE A 45 14.38 8.02 -15.10
N LYS A 46 13.82 7.75 -16.27
CA LYS A 46 12.43 7.33 -16.40
C LYS A 46 12.19 5.99 -15.72
N LYS A 47 13.09 5.04 -15.94
CA LYS A 47 13.01 3.73 -15.30
C LYS A 47 12.98 3.83 -13.80
N THR A 48 13.87 4.66 -13.25
CA THR A 48 13.96 4.82 -11.80
C THR A 48 12.68 5.43 -11.23
N LYS A 49 12.14 6.43 -11.89
CA LYS A 49 10.90 7.07 -11.44
C LYS A 49 9.73 6.09 -11.44
N TYR A 50 9.53 5.38 -12.54
CA TYR A 50 8.42 4.43 -12.64
C TYR A 50 8.57 3.29 -11.64
N LYS A 51 9.78 2.84 -11.42
CA LYS A 51 10.03 1.79 -10.44
C LYS A 51 9.70 2.26 -9.02
N PHE A 52 10.07 3.48 -8.69
CA PHE A 52 9.77 4.05 -7.37
C PHE A 52 8.27 4.22 -7.19
N ASP A 53 7.60 4.88 -8.14
CA ASP A 53 6.16 5.12 -8.07
C ASP A 53 5.40 3.80 -7.93
N TRP A 54 5.76 2.82 -8.73
CA TRP A 54 5.13 1.50 -8.68
C TRP A 54 5.32 0.82 -7.30
N HIS A 55 6.54 0.90 -6.76
CA HIS A 55 6.81 0.30 -5.45
C HIS A 55 6.03 1.02 -4.35
N LEU A 56 6.00 2.34 -4.41
CA LEU A 56 5.26 3.15 -3.43
C LEU A 56 3.78 2.79 -3.45
N ASP A 57 3.19 2.73 -4.64
CA ASP A 57 1.79 2.36 -4.79
C ASP A 57 1.52 0.96 -4.24
N LYS A 58 2.37 0.02 -4.58
CA LYS A 58 2.23 -1.36 -4.13
C LYS A 58 2.25 -1.47 -2.60
N VAL A 59 3.25 -0.84 -1.98
CA VAL A 59 3.40 -0.88 -0.52
C VAL A 59 2.25 -0.16 0.17
N SER A 60 1.91 1.05 -0.28
CA SER A 60 0.83 1.81 0.35
C SER A 60 -0.52 1.10 0.21
N GLN A 61 -0.80 0.49 -0.95
CA GLN A 61 -2.04 -0.26 -1.13
C GLN A 61 -2.11 -1.47 -0.20
N SER A 62 -1.00 -2.15 0.06
CA SER A 62 -0.99 -3.28 0.99
C SER A 62 -1.31 -2.82 2.42
N ILE A 63 -0.75 -1.71 2.84
CA ILE A 63 -1.03 -1.14 4.17
C ILE A 63 -2.50 -0.71 4.27
N VAL A 64 -3.01 -0.03 3.25
CA VAL A 64 -4.42 0.40 3.24
C VAL A 64 -5.35 -0.80 3.32
N LYS A 65 -5.06 -1.86 2.58
CA LYS A 65 -5.85 -3.09 2.63
C LYS A 65 -5.84 -3.68 4.04
N LEU A 66 -4.64 -3.84 4.62
CA LEU A 66 -4.48 -4.37 5.96
C LEU A 66 -5.28 -3.56 6.99
N LEU A 67 -5.24 -2.23 6.88
CA LEU A 67 -5.99 -1.36 7.81
C LEU A 67 -7.49 -1.56 7.68
N LYS A 68 -8.00 -1.67 6.45
CA LYS A 68 -9.43 -1.89 6.24
C LYS A 68 -9.88 -3.22 6.83
N GLU A 69 -9.10 -4.28 6.60
CA GLU A 69 -9.43 -5.60 7.14
C GLU A 69 -9.41 -5.60 8.67
N LYS A 70 -8.38 -5.00 9.27
CA LYS A 70 -8.29 -4.88 10.73
C LYS A 70 -9.43 -4.05 11.28
N ASN A 71 -9.74 -2.92 10.65
CA ASN A 71 -10.82 -2.05 11.13
C ASN A 71 -12.17 -2.77 11.10
N GLU A 72 -12.43 -3.55 10.07
CA GLU A 72 -13.64 -4.35 9.99
C GLU A 72 -13.67 -5.39 11.10
N ALA A 73 -12.56 -6.11 11.30
CA ALA A 73 -12.46 -7.17 12.29
C ALA A 73 -12.68 -6.64 13.72
N TYR A 74 -12.22 -5.41 14.00
CA TYR A 74 -12.36 -4.80 15.33
C TYR A 74 -13.61 -3.92 15.47
N GLY A 75 -14.51 -3.93 14.50
CA GLY A 75 -15.77 -3.22 14.61
C GLY A 75 -15.62 -1.71 14.60
N ASN A 76 -14.70 -1.18 13.82
CA ASN A 76 -14.53 0.26 13.64
C ASN A 76 -14.05 0.99 14.90
N THR A 77 -13.33 0.29 15.78
CA THR A 77 -12.88 0.86 17.05
C THR A 77 -11.60 1.69 16.95
N ALA A 78 -10.96 1.74 15.78
CA ALA A 78 -9.72 2.48 15.63
C ALA A 78 -9.89 3.97 15.96
N LEU A 79 -10.95 4.59 15.45
CA LEU A 79 -11.25 6.00 15.71
C LEU A 79 -12.39 6.19 16.72
N ASN A 80 -13.00 5.11 17.16
CA ASN A 80 -14.09 5.13 18.16
C ASN A 80 -13.82 4.03 19.19
N PRO A 81 -12.91 4.26 20.13
CA PRO A 81 -12.51 3.24 21.10
C PRO A 81 -13.71 2.70 21.89
N ALA A 82 -13.71 1.40 22.14
CA ALA A 82 -14.79 0.74 22.87
C ALA A 82 -14.84 1.16 24.35
N ASN A 83 -13.70 1.61 24.89
CA ASN A 83 -13.57 2.11 26.25
C ASN A 83 -14.17 1.15 27.33
N ILE A 84 -13.93 -0.13 27.15
CA ILE A 84 -14.40 -1.13 28.14
C ILE A 84 -13.58 -1.03 29.42
N PHE A 85 -12.27 -1.02 29.30
CA PHE A 85 -11.35 -0.89 30.43
C PHE A 85 -10.57 0.43 30.39
N SER A 86 -10.23 0.89 29.20
CA SER A 86 -9.46 2.11 28.99
C SER A 86 -10.39 3.32 28.95
N LYS A 87 -9.86 4.48 29.33
CA LYS A 87 -10.57 5.77 29.21
C LYS A 87 -9.91 6.66 28.14
N LEU A 88 -8.95 6.14 27.40
CA LEU A 88 -8.22 6.91 26.41
C LEU A 88 -9.14 7.29 25.25
N ASP A 89 -8.93 8.48 24.71
CA ASP A 89 -9.56 8.84 23.43
C ASP A 89 -8.83 8.15 22.29
N SER A 90 -9.32 8.32 21.06
CA SER A 90 -8.75 7.63 19.90
C SER A 90 -7.29 8.00 19.65
N THR A 91 -6.93 9.26 19.82
CA THR A 91 -5.58 9.75 19.59
C THR A 91 -4.60 9.16 20.58
N GLU A 92 -4.94 9.23 21.87
CA GLU A 92 -4.10 8.67 22.94
C GLU A 92 -3.99 7.15 22.82
N ALA A 93 -5.08 6.48 22.48
CA ALA A 93 -5.06 5.02 22.30
C ALA A 93 -4.13 4.62 21.15
N ILE A 94 -4.14 5.36 20.05
CA ILE A 94 -3.25 5.11 18.91
C ILE A 94 -1.79 5.38 19.31
N CYS A 95 -1.54 6.47 20.04
CA CYS A 95 -0.18 6.79 20.50
C CYS A 95 0.37 5.69 21.41
N ALA A 96 -0.45 5.17 22.32
CA ALA A 96 -0.03 4.06 23.18
C ALA A 96 0.37 2.82 22.35
N ARG A 97 -0.38 2.53 21.28
CA ARG A 97 -0.02 1.42 20.38
C ARG A 97 1.28 1.65 19.64
N LEU A 98 1.53 2.91 19.24
CA LEU A 98 2.80 3.27 18.60
C LEU A 98 3.96 3.06 19.56
N ASP A 99 3.81 3.47 20.82
CA ASP A 99 4.84 3.26 21.84
C ASP A 99 5.16 1.76 22.01
N ASP A 100 4.13 0.91 22.05
CA ASP A 100 4.32 -0.54 22.14
C ASP A 100 5.14 -1.06 20.94
N LYS A 101 4.79 -0.62 19.75
CA LYS A 101 5.50 -1.08 18.53
C LYS A 101 6.94 -0.57 18.46
N LEU A 102 7.17 0.66 18.87
CA LEU A 102 8.52 1.22 18.93
C LEU A 102 9.37 0.51 20.00
N SER A 103 8.77 0.21 21.16
CA SER A 103 9.42 -0.55 22.20
C SER A 103 9.80 -1.96 21.71
N ARG A 104 8.94 -2.56 20.90
CA ARG A 104 9.23 -3.85 20.29
C ARG A 104 10.43 -3.78 19.36
N ILE A 105 10.50 -2.75 18.50
CA ILE A 105 11.67 -2.57 17.62
C ILE A 105 12.94 -2.40 18.45
N LYS A 106 12.86 -1.60 19.52
CA LYS A 106 14.01 -1.39 20.41
C LYS A 106 14.51 -2.70 21.02
N ASN A 107 13.60 -3.58 21.41
CA ASN A 107 13.95 -4.80 22.14
C ASN A 107 14.29 -5.98 21.23
N ARG A 108 13.66 -6.08 20.06
CA ARG A 108 13.80 -7.24 19.17
C ARG A 108 14.38 -6.91 17.80
N GLY A 109 14.48 -5.64 17.48
CA GLY A 109 14.94 -5.19 16.19
C GLY A 109 13.82 -5.11 15.17
N ILE A 110 14.09 -4.38 14.09
CA ILE A 110 13.08 -4.11 13.05
C ILE A 110 12.79 -5.35 12.19
N ASN A 111 13.67 -6.34 12.22
CA ASN A 111 13.54 -7.55 11.41
C ASN A 111 12.91 -8.72 12.17
N ASP A 112 12.27 -8.48 13.30
CA ASP A 112 11.59 -9.51 14.06
C ASP A 112 10.41 -10.07 13.23
N LYS A 113 10.49 -11.36 12.93
CA LYS A 113 9.53 -12.02 12.04
C LYS A 113 8.30 -12.55 12.75
N THR A 114 8.18 -12.32 14.05
CA THR A 114 7.03 -12.81 14.81
C THR A 114 5.79 -11.91 14.64
N GLU A 115 5.96 -10.74 14.05
CA GLU A 115 4.88 -9.78 13.86
C GLU A 115 5.30 -8.74 12.81
N ASP A 116 4.38 -8.27 12.02
CA ASP A 116 4.62 -7.21 11.03
C ASP A 116 4.63 -5.84 11.69
N THR A 117 5.62 -5.63 12.55
CA THR A 117 5.72 -4.42 13.38
C THR A 117 5.80 -3.15 12.53
N LEU A 118 6.50 -3.19 11.40
CA LEU A 118 6.67 -2.02 10.55
C LEU A 118 5.35 -1.63 9.87
N ASP A 119 4.61 -2.61 9.36
CA ASP A 119 3.30 -2.36 8.76
C ASP A 119 2.31 -1.82 9.79
N ASP A 120 2.37 -2.32 11.01
CA ASP A 120 1.54 -1.82 12.10
C ASP A 120 1.88 -0.36 12.43
N ILE A 121 3.17 0.00 12.49
CA ILE A 121 3.57 1.39 12.77
C ILE A 121 3.05 2.32 11.68
N ILE A 122 3.24 1.97 10.41
CA ILE A 122 2.75 2.78 9.30
C ILE A 122 1.22 2.93 9.40
N GLY A 123 0.53 1.83 9.69
CA GLY A 123 -0.91 1.83 9.85
C GLY A 123 -1.37 2.73 10.99
N TYR A 124 -0.73 2.64 12.15
CA TYR A 124 -1.10 3.51 13.29
C TYR A 124 -0.80 4.98 13.00
N LEU A 125 0.26 5.30 12.25
CA LEU A 125 0.54 6.67 11.85
C LEU A 125 -0.54 7.22 10.90
N LEU A 126 -1.05 6.40 9.99
CA LEU A 126 -2.18 6.81 9.15
C LEU A 126 -3.44 7.05 9.99
N LEU A 127 -3.73 6.17 10.92
CA LEU A 127 -4.88 6.33 11.82
C LEU A 127 -4.73 7.56 12.70
N LEU A 128 -3.52 7.83 13.18
CA LEU A 128 -3.24 9.02 13.98
C LEU A 128 -3.52 10.28 13.17
N LYS A 129 -3.03 10.32 11.93
CA LYS A 129 -3.30 11.46 11.06
C LYS A 129 -4.81 11.64 10.84
N MET A 130 -5.55 10.57 10.59
CA MET A 130 -7.01 10.61 10.43
C MET A 130 -7.70 11.13 11.70
N SER A 131 -7.24 10.74 12.89
CA SER A 131 -7.83 11.19 14.15
C SER A 131 -7.62 12.68 14.38
N MET A 132 -6.60 13.27 13.78
CA MET A 132 -6.28 14.68 13.92
C MET A 132 -6.94 15.58 12.87
N GLU A 133 -7.59 15.00 11.88
CA GLU A 133 -8.25 15.74 10.79
C GLU A 133 -9.74 16.02 11.06
N LYS A 134 -10.20 15.83 12.29
CA LYS A 134 -11.60 16.06 12.65
C LYS A 134 -11.94 17.53 12.75
#